data_10911ccf5afa4bd7030dcc2e570a4b17
#
_entry.id   10911ccf5afa4bd7030dcc2e570a4b17
#
_cell.length_a   1.000
_cell.length_b   1.000
_cell.length_c   1.000
_cell.angle_alpha   90.00
_cell.angle_beta   90.00
_cell.angle_gamma   90.00
#
_symmetry.space_group_name_H-M   'P 1'
#
loop_
_entity.id
_entity.type
_entity.pdbx_description
1 polymer ?
#
loop_
_entity_poly.entity_id
_entity_poly.type
_entity_poly.pdbx_seq_one_letter_code
_entity_poly.pdbx_strand_id
1 'polypeptide(L)'
;MQETDFIVVGAGIAGMRAAIELAAYGRVLCLAKLELGESNTQYAQGGIAVALSDEDEIWLHLQDTLLAGDGLCNRDAARILVEEGPARIEELIKWGTQFDKQGTKLSFAREGAHSRDRVLHANGDSTGREIGRALYHRAASLKPISFREFGFATGLSIEDGRVAGIHLLNQNGEPEQIAAAAVMLATGGMGQVYANTTNPGVATGDGVAMAFRAGAEIGDMEFIQFHPTALYLKNAPRFLLSEALRGEGAYLRNASLSRFMPKYHDMAELAPRDVVARAIAHELEISKQPEPVVYLDLTHLNGERLKKRFPRIYSTCLQYNIDLATDMVPIRPAAHYAMGGIRTDLCGHTSLPGLFAAGEAASTGVHGANRLASNSLLEGLVYGARAAGYMGGEARLVKHAKNSSTGKSKKTLNSGQGLLNPALESKISTLRELMWREVGIVREGKRLAGALARLKELDSQLPEALCRRDWEAHNLSAIAQLIVRAALAREESRGAHYRLDYPAHNDARFLKHSVIAGDKIRFE
;
A
#
# COMPACT_ATOMS: atom_id res chain seq x y z
N MET A 1 -5.30 -33.03 6.05
CA MET A 1 -5.23 -31.68 5.42
C MET A 1 -6.51 -30.95 5.77
N GLN A 2 -6.41 -29.71 6.26
CA GLN A 2 -7.61 -28.91 6.50
C GLN A 2 -8.14 -28.48 5.14
N GLU A 3 -9.30 -29.00 4.75
CA GLU A 3 -9.95 -28.60 3.50
C GLU A 3 -10.45 -27.17 3.63
N THR A 4 -10.08 -26.29 2.73
CA THR A 4 -10.60 -24.93 2.63
C THR A 4 -11.18 -24.68 1.24
N ASP A 5 -12.18 -23.83 1.17
CA ASP A 5 -12.81 -23.47 -0.11
C ASP A 5 -12.12 -22.25 -0.72
N PHE A 6 -11.67 -21.33 0.13
CA PHE A 6 -11.05 -20.06 -0.24
C PHE A 6 -9.79 -19.82 0.56
N ILE A 7 -8.76 -19.27 -0.09
CA ILE A 7 -7.57 -18.77 0.57
C ILE A 7 -7.50 -17.25 0.37
N VAL A 8 -7.33 -16.51 1.47
CA VAL A 8 -7.03 -15.07 1.47
C VAL A 8 -5.62 -14.90 1.99
N VAL A 9 -4.71 -14.42 1.15
CA VAL A 9 -3.32 -14.16 1.53
C VAL A 9 -3.18 -12.71 1.91
N GLY A 10 -2.98 -12.45 3.20
CA GLY A 10 -2.89 -11.12 3.82
C GLY A 10 -4.04 -10.85 4.78
N ALA A 11 -3.70 -10.38 5.99
CA ALA A 11 -4.62 -10.11 7.09
C ALA A 11 -4.81 -8.60 7.36
N GLY A 12 -4.51 -7.74 6.38
CA GLY A 12 -4.83 -6.32 6.41
C GLY A 12 -6.31 -6.05 6.17
N ILE A 13 -6.67 -4.77 6.04
CA ILE A 13 -8.07 -4.32 5.89
C ILE A 13 -8.80 -5.03 4.73
N ALA A 14 -8.17 -5.15 3.55
CA ALA A 14 -8.78 -5.80 2.39
C ALA A 14 -8.97 -7.30 2.62
N GLY A 15 -7.95 -8.00 3.15
CA GLY A 15 -8.02 -9.44 3.39
C GLY A 15 -9.03 -9.82 4.46
N MET A 16 -9.07 -9.10 5.58
CA MET A 16 -10.07 -9.32 6.64
C MET A 16 -11.49 -9.04 6.14
N ARG A 17 -11.68 -7.94 5.39
CA ARG A 17 -12.99 -7.64 4.82
C ARG A 17 -13.44 -8.71 3.83
N ALA A 18 -12.52 -9.20 2.99
CA ALA A 18 -12.78 -10.28 2.06
C ALA A 18 -13.11 -11.60 2.78
N ALA A 19 -12.37 -11.97 3.81
CA ALA A 19 -12.64 -13.19 4.59
C ALA A 19 -14.03 -13.16 5.23
N ILE A 20 -14.47 -12.01 5.76
CA ILE A 20 -15.81 -11.82 6.32
C ILE A 20 -16.88 -12.07 5.26
N GLU A 21 -16.71 -11.54 4.04
CA GLU A 21 -17.66 -11.75 2.94
C GLU A 21 -17.70 -13.21 2.49
N LEU A 22 -16.53 -13.81 2.27
CA LEU A 22 -16.39 -15.20 1.81
C LEU A 22 -16.96 -16.24 2.79
N ALA A 23 -17.05 -15.90 4.08
CA ALA A 23 -17.63 -16.78 5.10
C ALA A 23 -19.10 -17.18 4.81
N ALA A 24 -19.82 -16.39 4.00
CA ALA A 24 -21.16 -16.71 3.52
C ALA A 24 -21.18 -17.77 2.39
N TYR A 25 -20.01 -18.05 1.78
CA TYR A 25 -19.88 -18.93 0.62
C TYR A 25 -19.17 -20.25 0.93
N GLY A 26 -18.35 -20.32 1.97
CA GLY A 26 -17.61 -21.51 2.32
C GLY A 26 -16.57 -21.31 3.41
N ARG A 27 -15.69 -22.29 3.56
CA ARG A 27 -14.58 -22.27 4.51
C ARG A 27 -13.45 -21.39 3.97
N VAL A 28 -12.96 -20.48 4.80
CA VAL A 28 -11.94 -19.49 4.44
C VAL A 28 -10.69 -19.70 5.29
N LEU A 29 -9.54 -19.82 4.64
CA LEU A 29 -8.25 -19.72 5.29
C LEU A 29 -7.66 -18.32 5.05
N CYS A 30 -7.52 -17.54 6.12
CA CYS A 30 -6.81 -16.27 6.10
C CYS A 30 -5.36 -16.48 6.54
N LEU A 31 -4.41 -16.22 5.65
CA LEU A 31 -2.98 -16.45 5.85
C LEU A 31 -2.26 -15.13 6.11
N ALA A 32 -1.48 -15.06 7.19
CA ALA A 32 -0.60 -13.95 7.52
C ALA A 32 0.85 -14.42 7.62
N LYS A 33 1.80 -13.67 7.04
CA LYS A 33 3.22 -14.04 7.09
C LYS A 33 3.91 -13.78 8.44
N LEU A 34 3.29 -12.94 9.26
CA LEU A 34 3.62 -12.69 10.67
C LEU A 34 2.36 -12.78 11.51
N GLU A 35 2.34 -12.12 12.67
CA GLU A 35 1.14 -11.95 13.51
C GLU A 35 0.04 -11.20 12.74
N LEU A 36 -1.22 -11.52 13.01
CA LEU A 36 -2.39 -10.96 12.32
C LEU A 36 -2.48 -9.42 12.40
N GLY A 37 -1.92 -8.82 13.45
CA GLY A 37 -1.88 -7.37 13.63
C GLY A 37 -0.82 -6.66 12.79
N GLU A 38 0.19 -7.36 12.27
CA GLU A 38 1.32 -6.73 11.58
C GLU A 38 1.00 -6.46 10.10
N SER A 39 0.58 -5.23 9.82
CA SER A 39 0.18 -4.78 8.47
C SER A 39 0.26 -3.26 8.32
N ASN A 40 0.27 -2.75 7.10
CA ASN A 40 0.13 -1.32 6.83
C ASN A 40 -1.12 -0.71 7.50
N THR A 41 -2.20 -1.49 7.61
CA THR A 41 -3.44 -1.07 8.30
C THR A 41 -3.18 -0.68 9.75
N GLN A 42 -2.40 -1.46 10.49
CA GLN A 42 -2.06 -1.19 11.91
C GLN A 42 -1.34 0.15 12.09
N TYR A 43 -0.57 0.58 11.09
CA TYR A 43 0.25 1.79 11.15
C TYR A 43 -0.43 3.00 10.51
N ALA A 44 -1.59 2.85 9.87
CA ALA A 44 -2.32 3.94 9.25
C ALA A 44 -2.80 4.95 10.30
N GLN A 45 -2.18 6.13 10.30
CA GLN A 45 -2.43 7.24 11.24
C GLN A 45 -3.51 8.19 10.74
N GLY A 46 -3.60 8.35 9.41
CA GLY A 46 -4.63 9.13 8.75
C GLY A 46 -6.02 8.55 8.97
N GLY A 47 -7.01 9.18 8.38
CA GLY A 47 -8.38 8.72 8.48
C GLY A 47 -8.79 7.80 7.34
N ILE A 48 -10.08 7.63 7.22
CA ILE A 48 -10.75 7.01 6.10
C ILE A 48 -11.71 8.05 5.47
N ALA A 49 -11.53 8.29 4.17
CA ALA A 49 -12.35 9.28 3.46
C ALA A 49 -13.71 8.68 3.09
N VAL A 50 -14.79 9.36 3.39
CA VAL A 50 -16.14 8.95 3.03
C VAL A 50 -17.12 10.12 3.05
N ALA A 51 -17.97 10.25 2.04
CA ALA A 51 -19.00 11.28 1.97
C ALA A 51 -20.22 10.86 2.82
N LEU A 52 -20.20 11.21 4.10
CA LEU A 52 -21.24 10.92 5.09
C LEU A 52 -21.65 12.15 5.92
N SER A 53 -20.97 13.28 5.77
CA SER A 53 -21.35 14.52 6.45
C SER A 53 -22.53 15.19 5.72
N ASP A 54 -23.32 15.98 6.46
CA ASP A 54 -24.44 16.75 5.91
C ASP A 54 -24.01 17.81 4.85
N GLU A 55 -22.71 18.15 4.83
CA GLU A 55 -22.12 19.19 3.96
C GLU A 55 -21.33 18.60 2.77
N ASP A 56 -21.29 17.25 2.63
CA ASP A 56 -20.53 16.57 1.60
C ASP A 56 -21.44 15.72 0.71
N GLU A 57 -20.99 15.50 -0.52
CA GLU A 57 -21.70 14.70 -1.51
C GLU A 57 -20.77 13.69 -2.17
N ILE A 58 -21.31 12.52 -2.53
CA ILE A 58 -20.58 11.44 -3.19
C ILE A 58 -19.87 11.92 -4.47
N TRP A 59 -20.52 12.79 -5.25
CA TRP A 59 -19.95 13.29 -6.48
C TRP A 59 -18.76 14.24 -6.25
N LEU A 60 -18.73 14.99 -5.13
CA LEU A 60 -17.58 15.82 -4.74
C LEU A 60 -16.39 14.95 -4.37
N HIS A 61 -16.61 13.83 -3.66
CA HIS A 61 -15.56 12.86 -3.37
C HIS A 61 -15.03 12.20 -4.64
N LEU A 62 -15.91 11.87 -5.59
CA LEU A 62 -15.50 11.37 -6.91
C LEU A 62 -14.62 12.38 -7.64
N GLN A 63 -15.04 13.66 -7.71
CA GLN A 63 -14.26 14.70 -8.39
C GLN A 63 -12.87 14.88 -7.77
N ASP A 64 -12.77 14.96 -6.44
CA ASP A 64 -11.49 15.08 -5.74
C ASP A 64 -10.59 13.88 -6.04
N THR A 65 -11.18 12.66 -6.09
CA THR A 65 -10.44 11.43 -6.42
C THR A 65 -9.90 11.47 -7.85
N LEU A 66 -10.74 11.87 -8.83
CA LEU A 66 -10.35 11.96 -10.23
C LEU A 66 -9.28 13.04 -10.46
N LEU A 67 -9.42 14.19 -9.78
CA LEU A 67 -8.45 15.28 -9.86
C LEU A 67 -7.09 14.87 -9.29
N ALA A 68 -7.08 14.22 -8.12
CA ALA A 68 -5.85 13.74 -7.50
C ALA A 68 -5.13 12.70 -8.37
N GLY A 69 -5.86 11.87 -9.11
CA GLY A 69 -5.31 10.83 -9.97
C GLY A 69 -4.74 11.29 -11.30
N ASP A 70 -4.71 12.61 -11.55
CA ASP A 70 -4.05 13.27 -12.70
C ASP A 70 -4.43 12.66 -14.07
N GLY A 71 -5.74 12.47 -14.26
CA GLY A 71 -6.34 11.99 -15.51
C GLY A 71 -6.31 10.48 -15.74
N LEU A 72 -5.64 9.70 -14.89
CA LEU A 72 -5.50 8.24 -15.05
C LEU A 72 -6.44 7.41 -14.16
N CYS A 73 -7.33 8.01 -13.37
CA CYS A 73 -8.32 7.21 -12.66
C CYS A 73 -9.25 6.50 -13.63
N ASN A 74 -9.50 5.21 -13.41
CA ASN A 74 -10.66 4.55 -13.98
C ASN A 74 -11.91 5.13 -13.30
N ARG A 75 -12.70 5.89 -14.05
CA ARG A 75 -13.87 6.63 -13.53
C ARG A 75 -14.90 5.70 -12.87
N ASP A 76 -15.13 4.52 -13.44
CA ASP A 76 -16.09 3.57 -12.88
C ASP A 76 -15.56 2.93 -11.60
N ALA A 77 -14.26 2.66 -11.52
CA ALA A 77 -13.64 2.20 -10.29
C ALA A 77 -13.72 3.28 -9.18
N ALA A 78 -13.38 4.52 -9.50
CA ALA A 78 -13.49 5.61 -8.53
C ALA A 78 -14.96 5.85 -8.10
N ARG A 79 -15.93 5.73 -9.01
CA ARG A 79 -17.35 5.83 -8.71
C ARG A 79 -17.80 4.73 -7.74
N ILE A 80 -17.46 3.47 -8.01
CA ILE A 80 -17.75 2.33 -7.13
C ILE A 80 -17.19 2.58 -5.72
N LEU A 81 -15.94 3.05 -5.62
CA LEU A 81 -15.32 3.38 -4.33
C LEU A 81 -16.18 4.33 -3.50
N VAL A 82 -16.60 5.45 -4.10
CA VAL A 82 -17.30 6.52 -3.36
C VAL A 82 -18.76 6.21 -3.12
N GLU A 83 -19.43 5.48 -4.03
CA GLU A 83 -20.83 5.08 -3.89
C GLU A 83 -21.02 3.96 -2.85
N GLU A 84 -20.15 2.95 -2.84
CA GLU A 84 -20.24 1.85 -1.88
C GLU A 84 -19.60 2.20 -0.51
N GLY A 85 -18.76 3.23 -0.47
CA GLY A 85 -18.03 3.67 0.72
C GLY A 85 -18.90 3.85 1.97
N PRO A 86 -20.00 4.64 1.92
CA PRO A 86 -20.88 4.86 3.05
C PRO A 86 -21.37 3.57 3.70
N ALA A 87 -21.85 2.60 2.90
CA ALA A 87 -22.33 1.32 3.40
C ALA A 87 -21.21 0.52 4.11
N ARG A 88 -19.97 0.59 3.60
CA ARG A 88 -18.82 -0.10 4.25
C ARG A 88 -18.46 0.53 5.60
N ILE A 89 -18.60 1.85 5.74
CA ILE A 89 -18.39 2.53 7.03
C ILE A 89 -19.50 2.19 8.03
N GLU A 90 -20.74 2.11 7.59
CA GLU A 90 -21.84 1.66 8.44
C GLU A 90 -21.63 0.23 8.95
N GLU A 91 -21.13 -0.68 8.10
CA GLU A 91 -20.75 -2.04 8.52
C GLU A 91 -19.68 -2.01 9.61
N LEU A 92 -18.63 -1.21 9.45
CA LEU A 92 -17.59 -1.06 10.47
C LEU A 92 -18.14 -0.57 11.80
N ILE A 93 -19.04 0.42 11.78
CA ILE A 93 -19.71 0.93 12.98
C ILE A 93 -20.54 -0.18 13.65
N LYS A 94 -21.31 -0.94 12.86
CA LYS A 94 -22.10 -2.11 13.34
C LYS A 94 -21.20 -3.21 13.95
N TRP A 95 -19.97 -3.35 13.47
CA TRP A 95 -18.98 -4.30 13.98
C TRP A 95 -18.14 -3.74 15.13
N GLY A 96 -18.47 -2.52 15.61
CA GLY A 96 -17.91 -1.94 16.82
C GLY A 96 -16.68 -1.08 16.62
N THR A 97 -16.44 -0.56 15.40
CA THR A 97 -15.43 0.49 15.19
C THR A 97 -15.87 1.78 15.85
N GLN A 98 -14.97 2.36 16.65
CA GLN A 98 -15.24 3.59 17.38
C GLN A 98 -14.52 4.77 16.71
N PHE A 99 -15.24 5.43 15.80
CA PHE A 99 -14.78 6.68 15.22
C PHE A 99 -14.92 7.84 16.20
N ASP A 100 -14.04 8.83 16.06
CA ASP A 100 -14.07 10.05 16.85
C ASP A 100 -15.38 10.81 16.63
N LYS A 101 -15.92 11.40 17.71
CA LYS A 101 -17.20 12.09 17.71
C LYS A 101 -17.07 13.48 18.32
N GLN A 102 -17.92 14.40 17.83
CA GLN A 102 -18.19 15.69 18.45
C GLN A 102 -19.64 15.67 18.98
N GLY A 103 -19.78 15.50 20.29
CA GLY A 103 -21.06 15.15 20.90
C GLY A 103 -21.54 13.76 20.46
N THR A 104 -22.71 13.69 19.83
CA THR A 104 -23.27 12.42 19.30
C THR A 104 -22.95 12.17 17.83
N LYS A 105 -22.51 13.20 17.09
CA LYS A 105 -22.22 13.13 15.65
C LYS A 105 -20.78 12.69 15.40
N LEU A 106 -20.55 11.99 14.26
CA LEU A 106 -19.20 11.67 13.77
C LEU A 106 -18.43 12.97 13.51
N SER A 107 -17.13 12.95 13.83
CA SER A 107 -16.24 14.09 13.59
C SER A 107 -15.47 13.88 12.28
N PHE A 108 -15.62 14.82 11.36
CA PHE A 108 -14.91 14.82 10.08
C PHE A 108 -13.79 15.85 10.08
N ALA A 109 -12.71 15.52 9.39
CA ALA A 109 -11.57 16.42 9.18
C ALA A 109 -11.26 16.54 7.68
N ARG A 110 -10.45 17.55 7.33
CA ARG A 110 -9.94 17.74 5.98
C ARG A 110 -8.48 17.31 5.90
N GLU A 111 -8.14 16.60 4.85
CA GLU A 111 -6.75 16.35 4.45
C GLU A 111 -6.46 17.01 3.11
N GLY A 112 -5.20 17.06 2.69
CA GLY A 112 -4.78 17.71 1.45
C GLY A 112 -5.52 17.18 0.22
N ALA A 113 -5.77 18.06 -0.73
CA ALA A 113 -6.53 17.83 -1.97
C ALA A 113 -8.01 17.43 -1.80
N HIS A 114 -8.57 17.42 -0.59
CA HIS A 114 -10.01 17.29 -0.38
C HIS A 114 -10.72 18.65 -0.42
N SER A 115 -11.84 18.72 -1.13
CA SER A 115 -12.69 19.91 -1.18
C SER A 115 -13.62 20.06 0.04
N ARG A 116 -13.87 18.97 0.78
CA ARG A 116 -14.76 18.89 1.94
C ARG A 116 -14.14 18.16 3.12
N ASP A 117 -14.71 18.36 4.31
CA ASP A 117 -14.36 17.63 5.52
C ASP A 117 -15.07 16.26 5.48
N ARG A 118 -14.34 15.19 5.06
CA ARG A 118 -14.90 13.84 4.90
C ARG A 118 -14.06 12.74 5.52
N VAL A 119 -12.98 13.08 6.17
CA VAL A 119 -12.06 12.09 6.70
C VAL A 119 -12.43 11.76 8.14
N LEU A 120 -12.87 10.52 8.38
CA LEU A 120 -13.15 9.98 9.71
C LEU A 120 -11.85 9.50 10.35
N HIS A 121 -11.69 9.77 11.64
CA HIS A 121 -10.57 9.31 12.45
C HIS A 121 -11.07 8.44 13.61
N ALA A 122 -10.17 7.65 14.17
CA ALA A 122 -10.42 6.90 15.40
C ALA A 122 -9.20 7.02 16.32
N ASN A 123 -9.47 7.29 17.60
CA ASN A 123 -8.44 7.51 18.62
C ASN A 123 -7.41 8.57 18.20
N GLY A 124 -7.89 9.64 17.53
CA GLY A 124 -7.08 10.73 17.00
C GLY A 124 -6.28 10.35 15.76
N ASP A 125 -5.16 9.65 15.92
CA ASP A 125 -4.20 9.28 14.87
C ASP A 125 -3.89 7.77 14.85
N SER A 126 -4.90 6.94 15.16
CA SER A 126 -4.77 5.48 15.20
C SER A 126 -5.92 4.76 14.48
N THR A 127 -6.45 5.38 13.41
CA THR A 127 -7.64 4.94 12.70
C THR A 127 -7.52 3.53 12.15
N GLY A 128 -6.40 3.23 11.50
CA GLY A 128 -6.18 1.90 10.93
C GLY A 128 -6.11 0.80 11.98
N ARG A 129 -5.51 1.09 13.14
CA ARG A 129 -5.47 0.16 14.28
C ARG A 129 -6.87 -0.19 14.80
N GLU A 130 -7.74 0.80 14.92
CA GLU A 130 -9.11 0.60 15.41
C GLU A 130 -9.96 -0.18 14.38
N ILE A 131 -9.86 0.17 13.10
CA ILE A 131 -10.54 -0.57 12.02
C ILE A 131 -10.05 -2.02 11.98
N GLY A 132 -8.73 -2.25 12.05
CA GLY A 132 -8.13 -3.58 12.10
C GLY A 132 -8.64 -4.42 13.27
N ARG A 133 -8.76 -3.82 14.46
CA ARG A 133 -9.33 -4.45 15.65
C ARG A 133 -10.78 -4.91 15.41
N ALA A 134 -11.62 -4.03 14.90
CA ALA A 134 -13.04 -4.34 14.66
C ALA A 134 -13.20 -5.43 13.60
N LEU A 135 -12.46 -5.36 12.50
CA LEU A 135 -12.47 -6.38 11.45
C LEU A 135 -12.00 -7.74 11.95
N TYR A 136 -10.91 -7.79 12.73
CA TYR A 136 -10.43 -9.02 13.32
C TYR A 136 -11.47 -9.65 14.25
N HIS A 137 -12.05 -8.87 15.17
CA HIS A 137 -13.10 -9.37 16.07
C HIS A 137 -14.32 -9.90 15.30
N ARG A 138 -14.72 -9.19 14.24
CA ARG A 138 -15.82 -9.67 13.39
C ARG A 138 -15.46 -10.97 12.67
N ALA A 139 -14.30 -11.05 12.05
CA ALA A 139 -13.83 -12.24 11.34
C ALA A 139 -13.69 -13.43 12.27
N ALA A 140 -13.10 -13.26 13.46
CA ALA A 140 -12.93 -14.30 14.48
C ALA A 140 -14.28 -14.82 15.05
N SER A 141 -15.34 -14.01 14.99
CA SER A 141 -16.69 -14.45 15.40
C SER A 141 -17.38 -15.38 14.38
N LEU A 142 -16.84 -15.52 13.17
CA LEU A 142 -17.41 -16.29 12.08
C LEU A 142 -16.76 -17.68 11.99
N LYS A 143 -17.51 -18.75 12.29
CA LYS A 143 -17.03 -20.15 12.29
C LYS A 143 -16.34 -20.62 11.00
N PRO A 144 -16.76 -20.18 9.78
CA PRO A 144 -16.10 -20.61 8.55
C PRO A 144 -14.68 -20.07 8.35
N ILE A 145 -14.25 -19.03 9.11
CA ILE A 145 -12.94 -18.43 8.97
C ILE A 145 -11.94 -19.10 9.90
N SER A 146 -10.82 -19.54 9.34
CA SER A 146 -9.64 -19.98 10.07
C SER A 146 -8.47 -19.05 9.77
N PHE A 147 -7.62 -18.81 10.77
CA PHE A 147 -6.44 -17.97 10.65
C PHE A 147 -5.18 -18.83 10.73
N ARG A 148 -4.20 -18.47 9.94
CA ARG A 148 -2.86 -19.06 10.02
C ARG A 148 -1.82 -17.95 10.01
N GLU A 149 -1.17 -17.76 11.15
CA GLU A 149 -0.06 -16.84 11.33
C GLU A 149 1.27 -17.53 10.95
N PHE A 150 2.29 -16.72 10.67
CA PHE A 150 3.64 -17.16 10.32
C PHE A 150 3.68 -18.12 9.12
N GLY A 151 2.68 -18.00 8.22
CA GLY A 151 2.64 -18.73 6.96
C GLY A 151 3.04 -17.82 5.80
N PHE A 152 4.16 -18.11 5.16
CA PHE A 152 4.68 -17.30 4.06
C PHE A 152 4.34 -17.93 2.71
N ALA A 153 3.43 -17.31 1.94
CA ALA A 153 3.10 -17.76 0.59
C ALA A 153 4.29 -17.52 -0.37
N THR A 154 4.77 -18.57 -1.02
CA THR A 154 5.92 -18.56 -1.94
C THR A 154 5.51 -18.60 -3.40
N GLY A 155 4.34 -19.12 -3.73
CA GLY A 155 3.85 -19.27 -5.09
C GLY A 155 2.37 -19.65 -5.18
N LEU A 156 1.84 -19.60 -6.40
CA LEU A 156 0.49 -20.05 -6.74
C LEU A 156 0.56 -21.46 -7.32
N SER A 157 -0.36 -22.34 -6.92
CA SER A 157 -0.56 -23.63 -7.57
C SER A 157 -1.49 -23.45 -8.75
N ILE A 158 -1.03 -23.85 -9.95
CA ILE A 158 -1.80 -23.70 -11.19
C ILE A 158 -2.11 -25.11 -11.72
N GLU A 159 -3.40 -25.38 -11.96
CA GLU A 159 -3.91 -26.61 -12.55
C GLU A 159 -4.80 -26.24 -13.74
N ASP A 160 -4.58 -26.84 -14.89
CA ASP A 160 -5.33 -26.60 -16.14
C ASP A 160 -5.48 -25.09 -16.50
N GLY A 161 -4.43 -24.31 -16.26
CA GLY A 161 -4.40 -22.86 -16.52
C GLY A 161 -5.20 -22.01 -15.52
N ARG A 162 -5.62 -22.58 -14.40
CA ARG A 162 -6.36 -21.92 -13.32
C ARG A 162 -5.58 -22.00 -12.01
N VAL A 163 -5.65 -20.95 -11.20
CA VAL A 163 -5.13 -20.99 -9.83
C VAL A 163 -6.05 -21.87 -8.98
N ALA A 164 -5.45 -22.92 -8.39
CA ALA A 164 -6.10 -23.96 -7.60
C ALA A 164 -5.58 -24.04 -6.15
N GLY A 165 -4.73 -23.11 -5.73
CA GLY A 165 -4.16 -23.08 -4.39
C GLY A 165 -2.87 -22.28 -4.29
N ILE A 166 -2.15 -22.49 -3.20
CA ILE A 166 -0.87 -21.82 -2.93
C ILE A 166 0.21 -22.81 -2.48
N HIS A 167 1.46 -22.44 -2.72
CA HIS A 167 2.63 -22.98 -2.04
C HIS A 167 3.04 -22.02 -0.93
N LEU A 168 3.45 -22.54 0.21
CA LEU A 168 3.87 -21.71 1.35
C LEU A 168 4.98 -22.38 2.16
N LEU A 169 5.70 -21.58 2.94
CA LEU A 169 6.50 -22.03 4.07
C LEU A 169 5.66 -21.85 5.35
N ASN A 170 5.57 -22.92 6.15
CA ASN A 170 4.92 -22.86 7.45
C ASN A 170 5.78 -22.15 8.49
N GLN A 171 5.30 -22.04 9.73
CA GLN A 171 6.02 -21.37 10.83
C GLN A 171 7.41 -22.00 11.12
N ASN A 172 7.61 -23.27 10.76
CA ASN A 172 8.89 -23.99 10.92
C ASN A 172 9.80 -23.85 9.69
N GLY A 173 9.36 -23.12 8.64
CA GLY A 173 10.09 -23.00 7.37
C GLY A 173 9.92 -24.21 6.44
N GLU A 174 8.99 -25.13 6.74
CA GLU A 174 8.74 -26.31 5.92
C GLU A 174 7.78 -25.98 4.77
N PRO A 175 8.03 -26.50 3.55
CA PRO A 175 7.17 -26.26 2.42
C PRO A 175 5.86 -27.05 2.52
N GLU A 176 4.76 -26.36 2.26
CA GLU A 176 3.41 -26.91 2.21
C GLU A 176 2.69 -26.45 0.96
N GLN A 177 1.67 -27.20 0.55
CA GLN A 177 0.72 -26.83 -0.49
C GLN A 177 -0.70 -26.90 0.08
N ILE A 178 -1.50 -25.86 -0.16
CA ILE A 178 -2.89 -25.81 0.23
C ILE A 178 -3.73 -25.58 -1.03
N ALA A 179 -4.65 -26.51 -1.31
CA ALA A 179 -5.59 -26.39 -2.41
C ALA A 179 -6.81 -25.56 -2.00
N ALA A 180 -7.36 -24.81 -2.96
CA ALA A 180 -8.61 -24.05 -2.79
C ALA A 180 -9.30 -23.85 -4.15
N ALA A 181 -10.60 -23.59 -4.13
CA ALA A 181 -11.37 -23.29 -5.35
C ALA A 181 -10.96 -21.93 -5.97
N ALA A 182 -10.53 -20.98 -5.14
CA ALA A 182 -9.98 -19.69 -5.58
C ALA A 182 -9.07 -19.09 -4.50
N VAL A 183 -8.17 -18.20 -4.92
CA VAL A 183 -7.19 -17.49 -4.09
C VAL A 183 -7.35 -15.99 -4.25
N MET A 184 -7.35 -15.24 -3.13
CA MET A 184 -7.30 -13.79 -3.11
C MET A 184 -5.96 -13.31 -2.57
N LEU A 185 -5.28 -12.43 -3.30
CA LEU A 185 -4.08 -11.73 -2.86
C LEU A 185 -4.46 -10.35 -2.29
N ALA A 186 -4.31 -10.19 -0.99
CA ALA A 186 -4.52 -8.95 -0.23
C ALA A 186 -3.28 -8.62 0.62
N THR A 187 -2.10 -8.81 0.02
CA THR A 187 -0.80 -8.82 0.69
C THR A 187 -0.24 -7.44 1.02
N GLY A 188 -0.98 -6.38 0.68
CA GLY A 188 -0.55 -5.00 0.91
C GLY A 188 0.54 -4.55 -0.07
N GLY A 189 1.23 -3.46 0.30
CA GLY A 189 2.15 -2.75 -0.58
C GLY A 189 3.58 -3.29 -0.62
N MET A 190 4.47 -2.47 -1.18
CA MET A 190 5.84 -2.84 -1.52
C MET A 190 6.89 -1.79 -1.12
N GLY A 191 6.57 -0.93 -0.16
CA GLY A 191 7.44 0.21 0.20
C GLY A 191 8.82 -0.20 0.70
N GLN A 192 8.99 -1.43 1.17
CA GLN A 192 10.29 -1.96 1.59
C GLN A 192 11.31 -2.11 0.45
N VAL A 193 10.93 -1.89 -0.79
CA VAL A 193 11.86 -1.77 -1.92
C VAL A 193 12.72 -0.50 -1.85
N TYR A 194 12.34 0.50 -1.04
CA TYR A 194 13.07 1.76 -0.85
C TYR A 194 13.75 1.81 0.52
N ALA A 195 14.92 2.46 0.58
CA ALA A 195 15.66 2.67 1.84
C ALA A 195 14.88 3.54 2.84
N ASN A 196 14.12 4.53 2.35
CA ASN A 196 13.27 5.36 3.18
C ASN A 196 11.79 5.09 2.87
N THR A 197 11.12 4.43 3.79
CA THR A 197 9.70 4.09 3.68
C THR A 197 8.99 4.19 5.03
N THR A 198 7.72 4.58 5.00
CA THR A 198 6.84 4.55 6.18
C THR A 198 6.16 3.19 6.38
N ASN A 199 6.38 2.25 5.46
CA ASN A 199 5.77 0.93 5.52
C ASN A 199 6.51 0.01 6.51
N PRO A 200 5.80 -0.87 7.22
CA PRO A 200 6.41 -1.88 8.09
C PRO A 200 7.24 -2.89 7.30
N GLY A 201 8.10 -3.63 8.00
CA GLY A 201 9.00 -4.62 7.41
C GLY A 201 8.32 -5.70 6.56
N VAL A 202 7.02 -5.91 6.77
CA VAL A 202 6.23 -6.89 6.01
C VAL A 202 5.85 -6.44 4.60
N ALA A 203 6.00 -5.16 4.25
CA ALA A 203 5.56 -4.60 2.95
C ALA A 203 6.62 -4.84 1.85
N THR A 204 6.87 -6.07 1.50
CA THR A 204 7.89 -6.54 0.54
C THR A 204 7.35 -6.87 -0.86
N GLY A 205 6.06 -6.60 -1.13
CA GLY A 205 5.45 -6.80 -2.44
C GLY A 205 5.22 -8.27 -2.83
N ASP A 206 5.12 -9.16 -1.85
CA ASP A 206 5.12 -10.61 -2.06
C ASP A 206 4.02 -11.09 -3.00
N GLY A 207 2.78 -10.59 -2.84
CA GLY A 207 1.66 -10.99 -3.69
C GLY A 207 1.83 -10.53 -5.13
N VAL A 208 2.32 -9.31 -5.35
CA VAL A 208 2.58 -8.78 -6.70
C VAL A 208 3.69 -9.57 -7.38
N ALA A 209 4.79 -9.84 -6.68
CA ALA A 209 5.89 -10.65 -7.23
C ALA A 209 5.45 -12.09 -7.52
N MET A 210 4.64 -12.70 -6.64
CA MET A 210 4.09 -14.04 -6.82
C MET A 210 3.12 -14.12 -8.01
N ALA A 211 2.23 -13.14 -8.15
CA ALA A 211 1.31 -13.06 -9.27
C ALA A 211 2.05 -12.86 -10.61
N PHE A 212 3.05 -11.97 -10.63
CA PHE A 212 3.90 -11.77 -11.81
C PHE A 212 4.62 -13.04 -12.25
N ARG A 213 5.26 -13.77 -11.32
CA ARG A 213 5.91 -15.06 -11.61
C ARG A 213 4.94 -16.11 -12.15
N ALA A 214 3.68 -16.05 -11.71
CA ALA A 214 2.61 -16.91 -12.20
C ALA A 214 2.05 -16.50 -13.58
N GLY A 215 2.47 -15.37 -14.13
CA GLY A 215 2.03 -14.86 -15.43
C GLY A 215 0.85 -13.89 -15.40
N ALA A 216 0.46 -13.38 -14.21
CA ALA A 216 -0.55 -12.34 -14.11
C ALA A 216 -0.06 -11.00 -14.67
N GLU A 217 -0.98 -10.21 -15.23
CA GLU A 217 -0.72 -8.85 -15.66
C GLU A 217 -0.55 -7.92 -14.44
N ILE A 218 0.47 -7.06 -14.52
CA ILE A 218 0.80 -6.08 -13.48
C ILE A 218 0.66 -4.68 -14.08
N GLY A 219 -0.09 -3.79 -13.40
CA GLY A 219 -0.37 -2.44 -13.89
C GLY A 219 0.28 -1.36 -13.06
N ASP A 220 0.62 -0.23 -13.71
CA ASP A 220 0.90 1.08 -13.09
C ASP A 220 2.05 1.10 -12.07
N MET A 221 3.04 0.24 -12.21
CA MET A 221 4.13 0.08 -11.26
C MET A 221 5.03 1.31 -11.10
N GLU A 222 5.05 2.22 -12.05
CA GLU A 222 5.79 3.49 -11.98
C GLU A 222 5.23 4.47 -10.96
N PHE A 223 3.96 4.32 -10.54
CA PHE A 223 3.29 5.25 -9.65
C PHE A 223 3.45 4.83 -8.19
N ILE A 224 4.53 5.30 -7.57
CA ILE A 224 4.80 5.16 -6.15
C ILE A 224 4.63 6.52 -5.47
N GLN A 225 3.69 6.62 -4.55
CA GLN A 225 3.46 7.83 -3.77
C GLN A 225 4.49 7.94 -2.64
N PHE A 226 5.20 9.05 -2.59
CA PHE A 226 6.07 9.40 -1.47
C PHE A 226 5.31 10.32 -0.51
N HIS A 227 5.19 9.92 0.76
CA HIS A 227 4.62 10.80 1.78
C HIS A 227 5.62 11.90 2.10
N PRO A 228 5.23 13.19 2.08
CA PRO A 228 6.15 14.30 2.25
C PRO A 228 6.82 14.33 3.62
N THR A 229 6.09 13.94 4.67
CA THR A 229 6.46 14.16 6.05
C THR A 229 6.64 12.84 6.80
N ALA A 230 7.85 12.29 6.78
CA ALA A 230 8.29 11.22 7.67
C ALA A 230 9.39 11.75 8.59
N LEU A 231 9.37 11.36 9.86
CA LEU A 231 10.38 11.73 10.85
C LEU A 231 11.76 11.35 10.35
N TYR A 232 12.68 12.30 10.38
CA TYR A 232 14.05 12.11 9.91
C TYR A 232 15.05 12.40 11.03
N LEU A 233 15.36 11.39 11.81
CA LEU A 233 16.38 11.42 12.86
C LEU A 233 17.31 10.23 12.74
N LYS A 234 18.54 10.39 13.20
CA LYS A 234 19.49 9.29 13.35
C LYS A 234 18.94 8.30 14.38
N ASN A 235 18.93 7.03 14.05
CA ASN A 235 18.43 5.94 14.90
C ASN A 235 16.92 5.93 15.18
N ALA A 236 16.12 6.79 14.53
CA ALA A 236 14.68 6.72 14.55
C ALA A 236 14.14 5.99 13.30
N PRO A 237 13.03 5.22 13.42
CA PRO A 237 12.33 4.71 12.26
C PRO A 237 11.77 5.87 11.42
N ARG A 238 11.50 5.63 10.14
CA ARG A 238 10.79 6.60 9.29
C ARG A 238 9.32 6.65 9.68
N PHE A 239 9.06 7.15 10.88
CA PHE A 239 7.72 7.27 11.43
C PHE A 239 6.90 8.29 10.65
N LEU A 240 5.68 7.90 10.26
CA LEU A 240 4.76 8.77 9.53
C LEU A 240 4.32 9.93 10.43
N LEU A 241 4.45 11.14 9.92
CA LEU A 241 3.81 12.34 10.46
C LEU A 241 2.62 12.67 9.56
N SER A 242 1.43 12.30 10.01
CA SER A 242 0.20 12.33 9.23
C SER A 242 -0.03 13.68 8.53
N GLU A 243 -0.64 13.64 7.37
CA GLU A 243 -1.08 14.82 6.62
C GLU A 243 -2.03 15.72 7.42
N ALA A 244 -2.78 15.13 8.35
CA ALA A 244 -3.66 15.87 9.23
C ALA A 244 -2.92 16.97 10.06
N LEU A 245 -1.61 16.82 10.33
CA LEU A 245 -0.80 17.89 10.94
C LEU A 245 -0.73 19.14 10.06
N ARG A 246 -0.59 18.95 8.72
CA ARG A 246 -0.63 20.06 7.77
C ARG A 246 -2.04 20.62 7.63
N GLY A 247 -3.06 19.76 7.72
CA GLY A 247 -4.46 20.16 7.80
C GLY A 247 -4.79 21.01 9.03
N GLU A 248 -4.13 20.76 10.18
CA GLU A 248 -4.25 21.60 11.38
C GLU A 248 -3.45 22.92 11.29
N GLY A 249 -2.69 23.12 10.22
CA GLY A 249 -1.98 24.38 9.96
C GLY A 249 -0.46 24.32 10.13
N ALA A 250 0.17 23.15 10.20
CA ALA A 250 1.61 23.04 10.26
C ALA A 250 2.30 23.63 9.01
N TYR A 251 3.42 24.33 9.18
CA TYR A 251 4.22 24.90 8.09
C TYR A 251 5.40 24.01 7.74
N LEU A 252 5.82 24.07 6.47
CA LEU A 252 7.06 23.47 5.99
C LEU A 252 8.16 24.54 5.86
N ARG A 253 9.28 24.32 6.57
CA ARG A 253 10.42 25.24 6.57
C ARG A 253 11.67 24.56 6.06
N ASN A 254 12.43 25.29 5.25
CA ASN A 254 13.71 24.82 4.76
C ASN A 254 14.84 25.03 5.80
N ALA A 255 16.07 24.70 5.41
CA ALA A 255 17.25 24.83 6.27
C ALA A 255 17.53 26.27 6.79
N SER A 256 17.00 27.29 6.11
CA SER A 256 17.05 28.70 6.54
C SER A 256 15.83 29.09 7.37
N LEU A 257 15.03 28.14 7.82
CA LEU A 257 13.79 28.32 8.57
C LEU A 257 12.69 29.10 7.84
N SER A 258 12.85 29.32 6.54
CA SER A 258 11.87 30.01 5.72
C SER A 258 10.76 29.05 5.29
N ARG A 259 9.49 29.48 5.42
CA ARG A 259 8.35 28.77 4.85
C ARG A 259 8.42 28.83 3.34
N PHE A 260 8.46 27.69 2.66
CA PHE A 260 8.74 27.63 1.22
C PHE A 260 7.54 27.22 0.35
N MET A 261 6.57 26.48 0.86
CA MET A 261 5.47 25.92 0.05
C MET A 261 4.67 26.95 -0.78
N PRO A 262 4.42 28.20 -0.31
CA PRO A 262 3.75 29.23 -1.13
C PRO A 262 4.47 29.58 -2.43
N LYS A 263 5.75 29.24 -2.59
CA LYS A 263 6.50 29.43 -3.84
C LYS A 263 6.25 28.35 -4.88
N TYR A 264 5.72 27.19 -4.44
CA TYR A 264 5.54 26.01 -5.28
C TYR A 264 4.08 25.75 -5.67
N HIS A 265 3.12 26.16 -4.84
CA HIS A 265 1.70 25.93 -5.09
C HIS A 265 0.79 26.85 -4.28
N ASP A 266 -0.34 27.28 -4.86
CA ASP A 266 -1.29 28.22 -4.22
C ASP A 266 -1.92 27.63 -2.94
N MET A 267 -2.16 26.31 -2.90
CA MET A 267 -2.64 25.61 -1.71
C MET A 267 -1.55 25.40 -0.65
N ALA A 268 -0.34 25.85 -0.89
CA ALA A 268 0.83 25.74 0.01
C ALA A 268 0.97 24.32 0.59
N GLU A 269 0.97 24.14 1.91
CA GLU A 269 1.15 22.84 2.58
C GLU A 269 0.02 21.84 2.34
N LEU A 270 -1.13 22.29 1.82
CA LEU A 270 -2.30 21.45 1.45
C LEU A 270 -2.29 21.03 -0.03
N ALA A 271 -1.25 21.35 -0.77
CA ALA A 271 -1.06 20.85 -2.14
C ALA A 271 -1.03 19.32 -2.19
N PRO A 272 -1.29 18.69 -3.35
CA PRO A 272 -1.16 17.24 -3.53
C PRO A 272 0.21 16.71 -3.06
N ARG A 273 0.24 15.48 -2.56
CA ARG A 273 1.44 14.88 -1.92
C ARG A 273 2.66 14.85 -2.82
N ASP A 274 2.47 14.57 -4.10
CA ASP A 274 3.54 14.55 -5.11
C ASP A 274 4.17 15.94 -5.28
N VAL A 275 3.37 17.01 -5.30
CA VAL A 275 3.85 18.40 -5.36
C VAL A 275 4.66 18.76 -4.11
N VAL A 276 4.13 18.45 -2.93
CA VAL A 276 4.83 18.73 -1.66
C VAL A 276 6.13 17.92 -1.56
N ALA A 277 6.11 16.63 -1.95
CA ALA A 277 7.31 15.78 -1.92
C ALA A 277 8.40 16.28 -2.88
N ARG A 278 8.01 16.73 -4.10
CA ARG A 278 8.95 17.34 -5.05
C ARG A 278 9.52 18.68 -4.55
N ALA A 279 8.67 19.51 -3.94
CA ALA A 279 9.13 20.78 -3.34
C ALA A 279 10.16 20.54 -2.24
N ILE A 280 9.91 19.59 -1.34
CA ILE A 280 10.88 19.20 -0.31
C ILE A 280 12.17 18.66 -0.93
N ALA A 281 12.08 17.78 -1.94
CA ALA A 281 13.25 17.23 -2.62
C ALA A 281 14.10 18.36 -3.23
N HIS A 282 13.47 19.34 -3.87
CA HIS A 282 14.16 20.52 -4.42
C HIS A 282 14.80 21.39 -3.33
N GLU A 283 14.10 21.68 -2.22
CA GLU A 283 14.68 22.47 -1.10
C GLU A 283 15.88 21.75 -0.45
N LEU A 284 15.85 20.41 -0.38
CA LEU A 284 16.98 19.60 0.08
C LEU A 284 18.16 19.66 -0.90
N GLU A 285 17.91 19.63 -2.21
CA GLU A 285 18.93 19.66 -3.26
C GLU A 285 19.64 21.02 -3.32
N ILE A 286 18.90 22.13 -3.24
CA ILE A 286 19.49 23.49 -3.28
C ILE A 286 20.14 23.90 -1.96
N SER A 287 19.93 23.15 -0.89
CA SER A 287 20.59 23.41 0.40
C SER A 287 22.09 23.16 0.29
N LYS A 288 22.87 24.12 0.77
CA LYS A 288 24.35 24.02 0.80
C LYS A 288 24.88 23.31 2.06
N GLN A 289 23.99 22.77 2.90
CA GLN A 289 24.37 22.07 4.12
C GLN A 289 24.85 20.65 3.81
N PRO A 290 25.84 20.11 4.55
CA PRO A 290 26.31 18.72 4.37
C PRO A 290 25.20 17.67 4.57
N GLU A 291 24.32 17.91 5.52
CA GLU A 291 23.13 17.11 5.80
C GLU A 291 21.88 18.00 5.73
N PRO A 292 21.34 18.23 4.53
CA PRO A 292 20.20 19.12 4.37
C PRO A 292 18.97 18.55 5.05
N VAL A 293 18.23 19.41 5.73
CA VAL A 293 17.02 19.05 6.46
C VAL A 293 15.89 20.04 6.16
N VAL A 294 14.68 19.56 6.16
CA VAL A 294 13.43 20.33 6.11
C VAL A 294 12.67 20.07 7.41
N TYR A 295 11.96 21.05 7.91
CA TYR A 295 11.24 20.97 9.17
C TYR A 295 9.74 21.09 8.97
N LEU A 296 9.00 20.32 9.74
CA LEU A 296 7.58 20.53 9.99
C LEU A 296 7.44 21.37 11.27
N ASP A 297 6.83 22.54 11.15
CA ASP A 297 6.69 23.52 12.23
C ASP A 297 5.24 23.61 12.69
N LEU A 298 5.00 23.25 13.95
CA LEU A 298 3.71 23.34 14.65
C LEU A 298 3.77 24.30 15.84
N THR A 299 4.91 24.96 16.09
CA THR A 299 5.18 25.74 17.31
C THR A 299 4.21 26.92 17.52
N HIS A 300 3.54 27.36 16.46
CA HIS A 300 2.53 28.41 16.50
C HIS A 300 1.12 27.90 16.85
N LEU A 301 0.95 26.58 16.98
CA LEU A 301 -0.33 25.94 17.31
C LEU A 301 -0.46 25.66 18.81
N ASN A 302 -1.69 25.44 19.27
CA ASN A 302 -1.94 25.13 20.69
C ASN A 302 -1.47 23.72 21.03
N GLY A 303 -0.46 23.58 21.92
CA GLY A 303 0.15 22.31 22.30
C GLY A 303 -0.81 21.30 22.94
N GLU A 304 -1.75 21.75 23.77
CA GLU A 304 -2.74 20.86 24.41
C GLU A 304 -3.72 20.30 23.38
N ARG A 305 -4.10 21.09 22.37
CA ARG A 305 -4.88 20.63 21.24
C ARG A 305 -4.12 19.59 20.41
N LEU A 306 -2.82 19.82 20.16
CA LEU A 306 -1.94 18.87 19.44
C LEU A 306 -1.84 17.53 20.17
N LYS A 307 -1.61 17.54 21.49
CA LYS A 307 -1.55 16.32 22.33
C LYS A 307 -2.85 15.52 22.25
N LYS A 308 -4.00 16.20 22.34
CA LYS A 308 -5.31 15.57 22.29
C LYS A 308 -5.64 15.02 20.89
N ARG A 309 -5.28 15.76 19.85
CA ARG A 309 -5.63 15.42 18.46
C ARG A 309 -4.71 14.35 17.86
N PHE A 310 -3.43 14.34 18.24
CA PHE A 310 -2.39 13.47 17.71
C PHE A 310 -1.62 12.75 18.84
N PRO A 311 -2.29 11.98 19.70
CA PRO A 311 -1.65 11.41 20.89
C PRO A 311 -0.49 10.47 20.57
N ARG A 312 -0.61 9.67 19.51
CA ARG A 312 0.44 8.73 19.08
C ARG A 312 1.62 9.46 18.46
N ILE A 313 1.37 10.40 17.53
CA ILE A 313 2.45 11.19 16.90
C ILE A 313 3.18 11.99 17.98
N TYR A 314 2.43 12.67 18.85
CA TYR A 314 3.01 13.48 19.93
C TYR A 314 3.90 12.63 20.87
N SER A 315 3.37 11.49 21.35
CA SER A 315 4.15 10.60 22.22
C SER A 315 5.36 9.98 21.52
N THR A 316 5.25 9.67 20.24
CA THR A 316 6.39 9.14 19.47
C THR A 316 7.47 10.20 19.30
N CYS A 317 7.14 11.45 18.97
CA CYS A 317 8.13 12.53 18.88
C CYS A 317 8.83 12.79 20.22
N LEU A 318 8.08 12.77 21.33
CA LEU A 318 8.66 12.90 22.68
C LEU A 318 9.67 11.80 23.02
N GLN A 319 9.48 10.55 22.54
CA GLN A 319 10.46 9.46 22.72
C GLN A 319 11.82 9.79 22.09
N TYR A 320 11.84 10.69 21.10
CA TYR A 320 13.05 11.18 20.44
C TYR A 320 13.42 12.60 20.87
N ASN A 321 12.94 13.05 22.03
CA ASN A 321 13.18 14.37 22.60
C ASN A 321 12.73 15.54 21.71
N ILE A 322 11.62 15.38 21.01
CA ILE A 322 10.97 16.44 20.22
C ILE A 322 9.59 16.72 20.80
N ASP A 323 9.38 17.91 21.32
CA ASP A 323 8.06 18.41 21.71
C ASP A 323 7.44 19.19 20.56
N LEU A 324 6.35 18.69 19.96
CA LEU A 324 5.66 19.31 18.83
C LEU A 324 5.16 20.73 19.12
N ALA A 325 5.00 21.11 20.40
CA ALA A 325 4.55 22.43 20.80
C ALA A 325 5.68 23.47 20.80
N THR A 326 6.92 23.04 20.93
CA THR A 326 8.09 23.95 21.08
C THR A 326 9.18 23.72 20.05
N ASP A 327 9.22 22.52 19.45
CA ASP A 327 10.29 22.12 18.56
C ASP A 327 9.80 21.92 17.12
N MET A 328 10.61 22.33 16.15
CA MET A 328 10.41 21.97 14.76
C MET A 328 10.86 20.53 14.50
N VAL A 329 10.02 19.75 13.84
CA VAL A 329 10.31 18.34 13.59
C VAL A 329 11.10 18.17 12.31
N PRO A 330 12.31 17.59 12.33
CA PRO A 330 13.05 17.28 11.12
C PRO A 330 12.36 16.18 10.32
N ILE A 331 12.16 16.43 9.03
CA ILE A 331 11.40 15.53 8.15
C ILE A 331 12.14 15.28 6.84
N ARG A 332 11.80 14.16 6.20
CA ARG A 332 12.07 13.86 4.78
C ARG A 332 10.91 13.09 4.16
N PRO A 333 10.73 13.17 2.83
CA PRO A 333 9.82 12.28 2.13
C PRO A 333 10.23 10.80 2.30
N ALA A 334 9.24 9.91 2.25
CA ALA A 334 9.48 8.46 2.30
C ALA A 334 8.45 7.74 1.41
N ALA A 335 8.83 6.61 0.80
CA ALA A 335 7.90 5.76 0.05
C ALA A 335 6.76 5.31 0.97
N HIS A 336 5.51 5.43 0.48
CA HIS A 336 4.35 5.31 1.34
C HIS A 336 3.25 4.40 0.78
N TYR A 337 2.93 4.53 -0.50
CA TYR A 337 1.83 3.79 -1.12
C TYR A 337 2.14 3.51 -2.60
N ALA A 338 1.81 2.29 -3.06
CA ALA A 338 1.87 1.92 -4.47
C ALA A 338 0.47 1.99 -5.09
N MET A 339 0.28 2.80 -6.15
CA MET A 339 -0.97 2.84 -6.90
C MET A 339 -1.07 1.66 -7.86
N GLY A 340 0.05 1.17 -8.35
CA GLY A 340 0.18 -0.03 -9.18
C GLY A 340 0.20 -1.32 -8.37
N GLY A 341 0.05 -2.44 -9.08
CA GLY A 341 0.02 -3.79 -8.50
C GLY A 341 -0.55 -4.81 -9.48
N ILE A 342 -1.15 -5.87 -8.96
CA ILE A 342 -1.83 -6.89 -9.75
C ILE A 342 -3.03 -6.25 -10.43
N ARG A 343 -3.07 -6.28 -11.77
CA ARG A 343 -4.17 -5.70 -12.53
C ARG A 343 -5.47 -6.45 -12.26
N THR A 344 -6.54 -5.70 -11.96
CA THR A 344 -7.87 -6.26 -11.73
C THR A 344 -8.93 -5.55 -12.55
N ASP A 345 -10.03 -6.25 -12.80
CA ASP A 345 -11.27 -5.63 -13.23
C ASP A 345 -12.04 -5.03 -12.03
N LEU A 346 -13.22 -4.46 -12.28
CA LEU A 346 -14.08 -3.87 -11.25
C LEU A 346 -14.62 -4.89 -10.22
N CYS A 347 -14.43 -6.17 -10.46
CA CYS A 347 -14.89 -7.29 -9.63
C CYS A 347 -13.72 -7.98 -8.90
N GLY A 348 -12.50 -7.48 -9.07
CA GLY A 348 -11.30 -8.03 -8.44
C GLY A 348 -10.68 -9.24 -9.14
N HIS A 349 -11.19 -9.63 -10.35
CA HIS A 349 -10.55 -10.69 -11.13
C HIS A 349 -9.22 -10.20 -11.68
N THR A 350 -8.24 -11.09 -11.67
CA THR A 350 -6.96 -10.88 -12.36
C THR A 350 -7.00 -11.50 -13.75
N SER A 351 -5.91 -11.37 -14.52
CA SER A 351 -5.75 -12.06 -15.80
C SER A 351 -5.62 -13.60 -15.67
N LEU A 352 -5.46 -14.13 -14.45
CA LEU A 352 -5.39 -15.57 -14.18
C LEU A 352 -6.72 -16.07 -13.59
N PRO A 353 -7.40 -17.03 -14.24
CA PRO A 353 -8.62 -17.63 -13.69
C PRO A 353 -8.38 -18.20 -12.28
N GLY A 354 -9.32 -17.97 -11.36
CA GLY A 354 -9.22 -18.44 -9.96
C GLY A 354 -8.35 -17.56 -9.06
N LEU A 355 -7.72 -16.53 -9.60
CA LEU A 355 -6.96 -15.53 -8.85
C LEU A 355 -7.69 -14.20 -8.78
N PHE A 356 -7.84 -13.69 -7.56
CA PHE A 356 -8.41 -12.38 -7.26
C PHE A 356 -7.37 -11.52 -6.51
N ALA A 357 -7.53 -10.20 -6.58
CA ALA A 357 -6.71 -9.29 -5.78
C ALA A 357 -7.53 -8.11 -5.27
N ALA A 358 -7.17 -7.59 -4.09
CA ALA A 358 -7.81 -6.41 -3.48
C ALA A 358 -6.87 -5.63 -2.57
N GLY A 359 -7.18 -4.35 -2.33
CA GLY A 359 -6.37 -3.42 -1.56
C GLY A 359 -5.07 -3.07 -2.26
N GLU A 360 -4.08 -2.59 -1.54
CA GLU A 360 -2.83 -2.05 -2.10
C GLU A 360 -2.01 -3.05 -2.95
N ALA A 361 -2.31 -4.36 -2.88
CA ALA A 361 -1.70 -5.34 -3.79
C ALA A 361 -2.28 -5.30 -5.21
N ALA A 362 -3.45 -4.70 -5.39
CA ALA A 362 -4.19 -4.62 -6.65
C ALA A 362 -4.03 -3.26 -7.32
N SER A 363 -3.92 -3.24 -8.65
CA SER A 363 -4.12 -2.05 -9.48
C SER A 363 -5.58 -2.04 -9.94
N THR A 364 -6.44 -1.37 -9.16
CA THR A 364 -7.88 -1.25 -9.42
C THR A 364 -8.23 -0.13 -10.40
N GLY A 365 -7.27 0.77 -10.63
CA GLY A 365 -7.47 2.00 -11.39
C GLY A 365 -8.12 3.14 -10.60
N VAL A 366 -8.50 2.94 -9.34
CA VAL A 366 -9.11 3.99 -8.48
C VAL A 366 -8.21 5.21 -8.36
N HIS A 367 -6.92 5.00 -8.15
CA HIS A 367 -5.98 6.06 -7.74
C HIS A 367 -5.30 6.77 -8.89
N GLY A 368 -5.36 6.23 -10.10
CA GLY A 368 -4.65 6.79 -11.24
C GLY A 368 -3.16 7.00 -10.96
N ALA A 369 -2.61 8.14 -11.36
CA ALA A 369 -1.20 8.45 -11.21
C ALA A 369 -0.81 8.94 -9.80
N ASN A 370 -1.79 9.28 -8.94
CA ASN A 370 -1.53 9.76 -7.58
C ASN A 370 -2.78 9.61 -6.71
N ARG A 371 -2.63 9.01 -5.54
CA ARG A 371 -3.73 8.69 -4.64
C ARG A 371 -4.19 9.90 -3.83
N LEU A 372 -5.50 10.15 -3.79
CA LEU A 372 -6.10 11.06 -2.83
C LEU A 372 -5.90 10.53 -1.40
N ALA A 373 -5.56 11.39 -0.47
CA ALA A 373 -5.36 11.02 0.92
C ALA A 373 -6.60 10.27 1.49
N SER A 374 -6.36 9.32 2.38
CA SER A 374 -7.40 8.55 3.09
C SER A 374 -8.34 7.68 2.24
N ASN A 375 -8.13 7.57 0.90
CA ASN A 375 -8.87 6.65 0.03
C ASN A 375 -8.40 5.19 0.13
N SER A 376 -7.15 4.91 0.57
CA SER A 376 -6.61 3.54 0.57
C SER A 376 -7.31 2.57 1.53
N LEU A 377 -7.69 3.05 2.73
CA LEU A 377 -8.45 2.22 3.66
C LEU A 377 -9.86 1.95 3.12
N LEU A 378 -10.48 2.96 2.48
CA LEU A 378 -11.79 2.79 1.84
C LEU A 378 -11.72 1.80 0.69
N GLU A 379 -10.69 1.87 -0.16
CA GLU A 379 -10.47 0.91 -1.24
C GLU A 379 -10.37 -0.53 -0.71
N GLY A 380 -9.58 -0.73 0.35
CA GLY A 380 -9.47 -2.06 0.97
C GLY A 380 -10.80 -2.62 1.45
N LEU A 381 -11.69 -1.79 1.99
CA LEU A 381 -13.03 -2.20 2.42
C LEU A 381 -13.96 -2.48 1.24
N VAL A 382 -14.04 -1.55 0.30
CA VAL A 382 -14.97 -1.66 -0.84
C VAL A 382 -14.58 -2.80 -1.76
N TYR A 383 -13.34 -2.80 -2.24
CA TYR A 383 -12.89 -3.83 -3.18
C TYR A 383 -12.62 -5.18 -2.52
N GLY A 384 -12.24 -5.21 -1.23
CA GLY A 384 -12.16 -6.45 -0.47
C GLY A 384 -13.51 -7.17 -0.38
N ALA A 385 -14.59 -6.43 -0.10
CA ALA A 385 -15.95 -6.97 -0.08
C ALA A 385 -16.42 -7.39 -1.47
N ARG A 386 -16.23 -6.51 -2.45
CA ARG A 386 -16.69 -6.69 -3.82
C ARG A 386 -16.04 -7.89 -4.49
N ALA A 387 -14.70 -7.97 -4.47
CA ALA A 387 -13.94 -9.07 -5.03
C ALA A 387 -14.30 -10.41 -4.36
N ALA A 388 -14.50 -10.42 -3.05
CA ALA A 388 -14.90 -11.61 -2.32
C ALA A 388 -16.31 -12.10 -2.69
N GLY A 389 -17.26 -11.20 -2.92
CA GLY A 389 -18.61 -11.54 -3.39
C GLY A 389 -18.60 -12.24 -4.73
N TYR A 390 -17.84 -11.72 -5.71
CA TYR A 390 -17.67 -12.35 -7.03
C TYR A 390 -16.91 -13.68 -6.93
N MET A 391 -15.80 -13.73 -6.19
CA MET A 391 -15.03 -14.94 -5.93
C MET A 391 -15.89 -16.07 -5.34
N GLY A 392 -16.73 -15.75 -4.35
CA GLY A 392 -17.64 -16.72 -3.72
C GLY A 392 -18.74 -17.21 -4.67
N GLY A 393 -19.30 -16.30 -5.47
CA GLY A 393 -20.32 -16.64 -6.47
C GLY A 393 -19.80 -17.59 -7.54
N GLU A 394 -18.63 -17.32 -8.12
CA GLU A 394 -18.01 -18.16 -9.15
C GLU A 394 -17.59 -19.55 -8.64
N ALA A 395 -17.01 -19.62 -7.45
CA ALA A 395 -16.55 -20.87 -6.89
C ALA A 395 -17.72 -21.86 -6.65
N ARG A 396 -18.92 -21.38 -6.36
CA ARG A 396 -20.12 -22.23 -6.27
C ARG A 396 -20.44 -22.93 -7.60
N LEU A 397 -20.23 -22.25 -8.73
CA LEU A 397 -20.44 -22.82 -10.06
C LEU A 397 -19.40 -23.91 -10.38
N VAL A 398 -18.15 -23.71 -9.96
CA VAL A 398 -17.05 -24.66 -10.21
C VAL A 398 -17.16 -25.93 -9.35
N LYS A 399 -17.66 -25.84 -8.11
CA LYS A 399 -17.85 -27.01 -7.22
C LYS A 399 -18.81 -28.04 -7.77
N HIS A 400 -19.77 -27.64 -8.59
CA HIS A 400 -20.67 -28.61 -9.25
C HIS A 400 -19.96 -29.39 -10.37
N ALA A 401 -18.74 -29.01 -10.78
CA ALA A 401 -18.03 -29.63 -11.90
C ALA A 401 -16.86 -30.55 -11.51
N LYS A 402 -16.37 -30.55 -10.26
CA LYS A 402 -15.17 -31.33 -9.87
C LYS A 402 -15.35 -32.06 -8.53
N ASN A 403 -15.53 -33.39 -8.64
CA ASN A 403 -15.05 -34.35 -7.65
C ASN A 403 -13.86 -35.09 -8.30
N SER A 404 -12.58 -34.70 -8.01
CA SER A 404 -11.46 -35.66 -8.06
C SER A 404 -10.05 -35.01 -7.94
N SER A 405 -9.24 -35.73 -7.22
CA SER A 405 -7.78 -35.94 -7.23
C SER A 405 -6.89 -34.96 -6.50
N THR A 406 -6.26 -35.52 -5.46
CA THR A 406 -5.14 -34.97 -4.67
C THR A 406 -3.80 -35.50 -5.21
N GLY A 407 -2.91 -34.60 -5.60
CA GLY A 407 -1.51 -34.90 -5.91
C GLY A 407 -0.59 -34.59 -4.74
N LYS A 408 0.24 -35.52 -4.33
CA LYS A 408 1.32 -35.34 -3.34
C LYS A 408 2.62 -34.97 -4.06
N SER A 409 3.16 -33.79 -3.79
CA SER A 409 4.56 -33.47 -4.15
C SER A 409 5.44 -33.57 -2.90
N LYS A 410 6.46 -34.43 -2.94
CA LYS A 410 7.52 -34.53 -1.94
C LYS A 410 8.78 -33.85 -2.49
N LYS A 411 9.17 -32.72 -1.92
CA LYS A 411 10.56 -32.32 -1.84
C LYS A 411 10.83 -31.83 -0.43
N THR A 412 11.69 -32.54 0.26
CA THR A 412 12.17 -32.20 1.61
C THR A 412 13.25 -31.11 1.45
N LEU A 413 12.98 -29.94 1.96
CA LEU A 413 13.96 -28.86 2.13
C LEU A 413 14.33 -28.80 3.62
N ASN A 414 15.62 -28.63 3.91
CA ASN A 414 16.11 -28.60 5.28
C ASN A 414 15.57 -27.39 6.05
N SER A 415 14.99 -27.64 7.23
CA SER A 415 14.52 -26.66 8.17
C SER A 415 15.70 -25.91 8.81
N GLY A 416 16.08 -24.78 8.23
CA GLY A 416 16.92 -23.81 8.90
C GLY A 416 16.06 -22.64 9.39
N GLN A 417 15.89 -22.48 10.71
CA GLN A 417 15.60 -21.16 11.27
C GLN A 417 16.73 -20.25 10.79
N GLY A 418 16.41 -19.34 9.84
CA GLY A 418 17.42 -18.55 9.14
C GLY A 418 18.17 -17.65 10.11
N LEU A 419 19.37 -18.03 10.48
CA LEU A 419 20.37 -17.09 10.96
C LEU A 419 20.47 -15.96 9.93
N LEU A 420 20.41 -14.71 10.42
CA LEU A 420 20.60 -13.52 9.59
C LEU A 420 21.83 -13.75 8.70
N ASN A 421 21.63 -13.81 7.39
CA ASN A 421 22.72 -13.91 6.42
C ASN A 421 23.22 -12.48 6.11
N PRO A 422 24.37 -12.04 6.68
CA PRO A 422 24.86 -10.67 6.50
C PRO A 422 25.08 -10.30 5.03
N ALA A 423 25.47 -11.28 4.20
CA ALA A 423 25.68 -11.07 2.77
C ALA A 423 24.35 -10.79 2.03
N LEU A 424 23.27 -11.49 2.40
CA LEU A 424 21.94 -11.23 1.86
C LEU A 424 21.40 -9.86 2.31
N GLU A 425 21.54 -9.53 3.60
CA GLU A 425 21.10 -8.23 4.13
C GLU A 425 21.86 -7.06 3.47
N SER A 426 23.14 -7.22 3.19
CA SER A 426 23.93 -6.24 2.45
C SER A 426 23.41 -6.04 1.02
N LYS A 427 23.00 -7.12 0.32
CA LYS A 427 22.41 -7.03 -1.03
C LYS A 427 21.04 -6.34 -1.00
N ILE A 428 20.19 -6.67 -0.02
CA ILE A 428 18.90 -6.02 0.18
C ILE A 428 19.09 -4.52 0.47
N SER A 429 20.04 -4.17 1.34
CA SER A 429 20.37 -2.77 1.62
C SER A 429 20.84 -2.03 0.35
N THR A 430 21.71 -2.65 -0.43
CA THR A 430 22.21 -2.11 -1.71
C THR A 430 21.07 -1.87 -2.70
N LEU A 431 20.15 -2.82 -2.84
CA LEU A 431 18.96 -2.69 -3.68
C LEU A 431 18.10 -1.50 -3.22
N ARG A 432 17.80 -1.43 -1.92
CA ARG A 432 16.96 -0.37 -1.33
C ARG A 432 17.56 1.02 -1.51
N GLU A 433 18.87 1.16 -1.31
CA GLU A 433 19.59 2.42 -1.55
C GLU A 433 19.63 2.79 -3.04
N LEU A 434 19.83 1.80 -3.93
CA LEU A 434 19.78 2.03 -5.37
C LEU A 434 18.41 2.55 -5.80
N MET A 435 17.33 1.91 -5.35
CA MET A 435 15.96 2.34 -5.64
C MET A 435 15.67 3.74 -5.09
N TRP A 436 16.14 4.03 -3.86
CA TRP A 436 15.96 5.37 -3.28
C TRP A 436 16.64 6.47 -4.09
N ARG A 437 17.89 6.25 -4.49
CA ARG A 437 18.69 7.28 -5.16
C ARG A 437 18.36 7.45 -6.63
N GLU A 438 18.10 6.35 -7.35
CA GLU A 438 17.97 6.38 -8.82
C GLU A 438 16.52 6.28 -9.31
N VAL A 439 15.59 5.79 -8.46
CA VAL A 439 14.21 5.46 -8.82
C VAL A 439 13.20 6.14 -7.87
N GLY A 440 13.65 7.14 -7.12
CA GLY A 440 12.87 7.84 -6.11
C GLY A 440 11.88 8.87 -6.69
N ILE A 441 11.80 10.05 -6.03
CA ILE A 441 10.83 11.12 -6.36
C ILE A 441 11.15 11.75 -7.72
N VAL A 442 12.42 12.03 -7.99
CA VAL A 442 12.90 12.65 -9.23
C VAL A 442 13.70 11.63 -10.02
N ARG A 443 13.27 11.34 -11.23
CA ARG A 443 13.78 10.27 -12.09
C ARG A 443 14.36 10.81 -13.39
N GLU A 444 15.30 10.08 -14.00
CA GLU A 444 15.90 10.39 -15.29
C GLU A 444 16.17 9.08 -16.04
N GLY A 445 15.94 9.04 -17.36
CA GLY A 445 16.04 7.81 -18.15
C GLY A 445 17.40 7.13 -18.07
N LYS A 446 18.49 7.90 -18.14
CA LYS A 446 19.87 7.36 -18.02
C LYS A 446 20.09 6.69 -16.64
N ARG A 447 19.63 7.32 -15.57
CA ARG A 447 19.72 6.80 -14.21
C ARG A 447 18.86 5.55 -14.03
N LEU A 448 17.62 5.55 -14.54
CA LEU A 448 16.72 4.40 -14.53
C LEU A 448 17.31 3.20 -15.30
N ALA A 449 17.89 3.42 -16.50
CA ALA A 449 18.53 2.37 -17.27
C ALA A 449 19.74 1.76 -16.53
N GLY A 450 20.58 2.60 -15.92
CA GLY A 450 21.69 2.16 -15.07
C GLY A 450 21.20 1.37 -13.85
N ALA A 451 20.13 1.82 -13.21
CA ALA A 451 19.52 1.11 -12.08
C ALA A 451 19.00 -0.27 -12.50
N LEU A 452 18.32 -0.39 -13.65
CA LEU A 452 17.83 -1.68 -14.15
C LEU A 452 18.97 -2.68 -14.38
N ALA A 453 20.08 -2.24 -14.98
CA ALA A 453 21.24 -3.10 -15.21
C ALA A 453 21.82 -3.63 -13.88
N ARG A 454 21.98 -2.74 -12.88
CA ARG A 454 22.49 -3.11 -11.56
C ARG A 454 21.51 -4.01 -10.78
N LEU A 455 20.19 -3.80 -10.91
CA LEU A 455 19.19 -4.67 -10.30
C LEU A 455 19.24 -6.08 -10.87
N LYS A 456 19.41 -6.24 -12.18
CA LYS A 456 19.60 -7.55 -12.83
C LYS A 456 20.88 -8.26 -12.36
N GLU A 457 21.97 -7.51 -12.19
CA GLU A 457 23.21 -8.03 -11.63
C GLU A 457 23.02 -8.51 -10.18
N LEU A 458 22.39 -7.71 -9.32
CA LEU A 458 22.07 -8.07 -7.94
C LEU A 458 21.16 -9.29 -7.87
N ASP A 459 20.15 -9.37 -8.74
CA ASP A 459 19.23 -10.51 -8.83
C ASP A 459 19.97 -11.82 -9.13
N SER A 460 20.89 -11.82 -10.11
CA SER A 460 21.70 -13.00 -10.46
C SER A 460 22.62 -13.49 -9.33
N GLN A 461 22.86 -12.67 -8.34
CA GLN A 461 23.69 -12.96 -7.18
C GLN A 461 22.89 -13.39 -5.94
N LEU A 462 21.53 -13.37 -5.99
CA LEU A 462 20.72 -13.83 -4.87
C LEU A 462 20.88 -15.35 -4.68
N PRO A 463 20.87 -15.84 -3.42
CA PRO A 463 20.93 -17.27 -3.16
C PRO A 463 19.65 -17.97 -3.60
N GLU A 464 19.66 -19.29 -3.71
CA GLU A 464 18.44 -20.07 -3.83
C GLU A 464 17.50 -19.77 -2.65
N ALA A 465 16.21 -19.63 -2.95
CA ALA A 465 15.21 -19.24 -1.95
C ALA A 465 14.79 -20.44 -1.10
N LEU A 466 15.41 -20.63 0.05
CA LEU A 466 15.16 -21.73 0.98
C LEU A 466 14.35 -21.31 2.21
N CYS A 467 14.46 -20.05 2.61
CA CYS A 467 13.73 -19.52 3.75
C CYS A 467 12.91 -18.26 3.38
N ARG A 468 12.06 -17.79 4.29
CA ARG A 468 11.25 -16.58 4.07
C ARG A 468 12.09 -15.39 3.63
N ARG A 469 13.25 -15.16 4.28
CA ARG A 469 14.07 -13.99 3.98
C ARG A 469 14.68 -14.01 2.59
N ASP A 470 15.03 -15.19 2.10
CA ASP A 470 15.52 -15.35 0.72
C ASP A 470 14.39 -15.01 -0.27
N TRP A 471 13.17 -15.53 -0.04
CA TRP A 471 12.00 -15.21 -0.86
C TRP A 471 11.67 -13.72 -0.85
N GLU A 472 11.74 -13.06 0.31
CA GLU A 472 11.54 -11.59 0.40
C GLU A 472 12.57 -10.83 -0.44
N ALA A 473 13.84 -11.30 -0.48
CA ALA A 473 14.87 -10.68 -1.31
C ALA A 473 14.56 -10.82 -2.82
N HIS A 474 14.15 -12.02 -3.26
CA HIS A 474 13.71 -12.25 -4.64
C HIS A 474 12.46 -11.42 -5.00
N ASN A 475 11.51 -11.31 -4.09
CA ASN A 475 10.32 -10.49 -4.29
C ASN A 475 10.69 -9.01 -4.42
N LEU A 476 11.54 -8.49 -3.54
CA LEU A 476 12.03 -7.11 -3.62
C LEU A 476 12.78 -6.84 -4.93
N SER A 477 13.60 -7.79 -5.40
CA SER A 477 14.29 -7.67 -6.68
C SER A 477 13.33 -7.65 -7.86
N ALA A 478 12.33 -8.52 -7.89
CA ALA A 478 11.30 -8.54 -8.93
C ALA A 478 10.49 -7.24 -8.95
N ILE A 479 10.03 -6.77 -7.78
CA ILE A 479 9.30 -5.50 -7.64
C ILE A 479 10.14 -4.30 -8.09
N ALA A 480 11.40 -4.22 -7.68
CA ALA A 480 12.31 -3.16 -8.11
C ALA A 480 12.43 -3.10 -9.64
N GLN A 481 12.63 -4.25 -10.29
CA GLN A 481 12.72 -4.33 -11.74
C GLN A 481 11.40 -3.94 -12.42
N LEU A 482 10.22 -4.34 -11.90
CA LEU A 482 8.92 -3.95 -12.43
C LEU A 482 8.72 -2.42 -12.37
N ILE A 483 9.04 -1.80 -11.23
CA ILE A 483 8.95 -0.34 -11.06
C ILE A 483 9.85 0.39 -12.06
N VAL A 484 11.11 -0.05 -12.20
CA VAL A 484 12.06 0.61 -13.11
C VAL A 484 11.65 0.43 -14.58
N ARG A 485 11.20 -0.77 -14.96
CA ARG A 485 10.73 -1.05 -16.33
C ARG A 485 9.54 -0.18 -16.70
N ALA A 486 8.54 -0.05 -15.82
CA ALA A 486 7.39 0.81 -16.03
C ALA A 486 7.79 2.29 -16.12
N ALA A 487 8.66 2.76 -15.19
CA ALA A 487 9.16 4.13 -15.16
C ALA A 487 10.01 4.50 -16.38
N LEU A 488 10.77 3.56 -16.95
CA LEU A 488 11.51 3.76 -18.21
C LEU A 488 10.57 3.89 -19.40
N ALA A 489 9.52 3.06 -19.45
CA ALA A 489 8.60 3.01 -20.57
C ALA A 489 7.70 4.24 -20.66
N ARG A 490 7.36 4.86 -19.50
CA ARG A 490 6.56 6.09 -19.46
C ARG A 490 7.46 7.32 -19.61
N GLU A 491 7.46 7.87 -20.81
CA GLU A 491 8.26 9.06 -21.20
C GLU A 491 7.44 10.35 -21.02
N GLU A 492 6.92 10.59 -19.84
CA GLU A 492 6.22 11.79 -19.41
C GLU A 492 6.40 12.01 -17.91
N SER A 493 5.90 13.12 -17.37
CA SER A 493 5.69 13.33 -15.93
C SER A 493 4.19 13.43 -15.67
N ARG A 494 3.69 12.63 -14.68
CA ARG A 494 2.27 12.59 -14.30
C ARG A 494 2.16 12.12 -12.85
N GLY A 495 1.43 12.87 -12.01
CA GLY A 495 1.21 12.52 -10.61
C GLY A 495 2.50 12.19 -9.86
N ALA A 496 2.58 10.99 -9.29
CA ALA A 496 3.74 10.52 -8.53
C ALA A 496 4.95 10.11 -9.41
N HIS A 497 4.80 10.05 -10.73
CA HIS A 497 5.88 9.75 -11.66
C HIS A 497 6.43 11.04 -12.28
N TYR A 498 7.63 11.46 -11.86
CA TYR A 498 8.29 12.66 -12.37
C TYR A 498 9.62 12.35 -13.04
N ARG A 499 9.76 12.75 -14.31
CA ARG A 499 10.92 12.57 -15.18
C ARG A 499 11.56 13.90 -15.52
N LEU A 500 12.83 14.12 -15.16
CA LEU A 500 13.58 15.33 -15.54
C LEU A 500 13.72 15.49 -17.05
N ASP A 501 13.93 14.38 -17.75
CA ASP A 501 14.08 14.32 -19.21
C ASP A 501 12.74 14.43 -19.97
N TYR A 502 11.61 14.22 -19.29
CA TYR A 502 10.25 14.36 -19.82
C TYR A 502 9.33 15.07 -18.81
N PRO A 503 9.53 16.37 -18.55
CA PRO A 503 8.85 17.04 -17.42
C PRO A 503 7.37 17.37 -17.66
N ALA A 504 6.87 17.23 -18.89
CA ALA A 504 5.48 17.53 -19.27
C ALA A 504 4.65 16.26 -19.46
N HIS A 505 3.32 16.40 -19.38
CA HIS A 505 2.37 15.37 -19.81
C HIS A 505 2.48 15.09 -21.30
N ASN A 506 2.21 13.85 -21.71
CA ASN A 506 2.07 13.44 -23.10
C ASN A 506 0.82 12.57 -23.26
N ASP A 507 -0.36 13.22 -23.21
CA ASP A 507 -1.66 12.55 -23.24
C ASP A 507 -1.86 11.69 -24.48
N ALA A 508 -1.32 12.09 -25.62
CA ALA A 508 -1.43 11.33 -26.87
C ALA A 508 -0.85 9.91 -26.74
N ARG A 509 0.23 9.74 -25.98
CA ARG A 509 0.88 8.44 -25.78
C ARG A 509 0.51 7.79 -24.44
N PHE A 510 0.37 8.55 -23.37
CA PHE A 510 0.45 8.07 -22.01
C PHE A 510 -0.76 8.39 -21.12
N LEU A 511 -1.84 9.01 -21.63
CA LEU A 511 -3.11 9.04 -20.91
C LEU A 511 -3.75 7.63 -20.93
N LYS A 512 -2.98 6.66 -20.45
CA LYS A 512 -3.21 5.22 -20.51
C LYS A 512 -2.50 4.53 -19.36
N HIS A 513 -3.06 3.44 -18.87
CA HIS A 513 -2.40 2.59 -17.90
C HIS A 513 -1.22 1.83 -18.51
N SER A 514 -0.13 1.69 -17.77
CA SER A 514 0.95 0.79 -18.14
C SER A 514 0.60 -0.64 -17.70
N VAL A 515 0.81 -1.61 -18.58
CA VAL A 515 0.55 -3.03 -18.28
C VAL A 515 1.77 -3.86 -18.64
N ILE A 516 2.29 -4.59 -17.64
CA ILE A 516 3.41 -5.52 -17.80
C ILE A 516 2.87 -6.95 -17.85
N ALA A 517 3.21 -7.68 -18.92
CA ALA A 517 2.93 -9.10 -19.09
C ALA A 517 4.23 -9.80 -19.52
N GLY A 518 4.86 -10.55 -18.60
CA GLY A 518 6.20 -11.09 -18.80
C GLY A 518 7.22 -9.99 -19.14
N ASP A 519 7.87 -10.09 -20.30
CA ASP A 519 8.86 -9.09 -20.74
C ASP A 519 8.27 -7.90 -21.52
N LYS A 520 6.98 -7.93 -21.81
CA LYS A 520 6.32 -6.88 -22.60
C LYS A 520 5.69 -5.83 -21.70
N ILE A 521 5.77 -4.56 -22.15
CA ILE A 521 5.03 -3.44 -21.55
C ILE A 521 4.18 -2.82 -22.67
N ARG A 522 2.92 -2.54 -22.37
CA ARG A 522 2.00 -1.83 -23.26
C ARG A 522 1.27 -0.73 -22.49
N PHE A 523 0.71 0.22 -23.20
CA PHE A 523 -0.15 1.29 -22.67
C PHE A 523 -1.54 1.16 -23.29
N GLU A 524 -2.55 1.06 -22.44
CA GLU A 524 -3.93 0.86 -22.87
C GLU A 524 -4.96 1.66 -22.08
#